data_122066343fb018d58936bf09b531bdb3
#
_entry.id   122066343fb018d58936bf09b531bdb3
#
_cell.length_a   1.000
_cell.length_b   1.000
_cell.length_c   1.000
_cell.angle_alpha   90.00
_cell.angle_beta   90.00
_cell.angle_gamma   90.00
#
_symmetry.space_group_name_H-M   'P 1'
#
loop_
_entity.id
_entity.type
_entity.pdbx_description
1 polymer ?
#
loop_
_entity_poly.entity_id
_entity_poly.type
_entity_poly.pdbx_seq_one_letter_code
_entity_poly.pdbx_strand_id
1 'polypeptide(L)'
;MSYTANDIKTLSFREGVRERIQMYLGSADNEGTYQAFKEIINNSTDEALAGYGKRIEIVVSEKDNSISVRDYGRGVPFLVKEDGTNVLVDVYTKSHTGGKFDSNAYKNASGLNGVGGSCVCLSSSYFEVCSYRDCKCARATFEEGNLTSYTETSYCGNDTGTYVYFIPDPKVFKDETIGYSFERICSDIKNISYLYNGIEFVVTNRDTKETKTFCAKNGIVDFVKDNIHKPLHPHIITASATDGTDKVEVAFQWGDMKEASYVFVNGLLCPEGGSPVTGAKTAITKVFNNLCKQTFEGDTIRSGLFYVINCSVAQPSFANQTKSKINNANLRTLASNCFTEALKRMKATYSSEFETIVDLLTKVTKAEAAAERARKKVLDATKDIERNTKAKAFSNEKLKDAEYLGQDSILLLVEGNSAAASMAVARDVKKYGILALRGKCINCMSNSEEDIFDNEEIKLLLTALGVTPHNYSASRLRYGKVAICVDADSDGSHIALLIMAALQYLIPQFLKEGRLYWLRSPLYIVKNGTKESYYFTDADMDKVRGKITGVVQRNKGLGALSASQAKASMFDPATQRLEQVCIGTDAVELLMSLMGPNASLRRDFIFNNIDFHTIRE
;
A
#
# COMPACT_ATOMS: atom_id res chain seq x y z
N MET A 1 -25.44 28.31 32.47
CA MET A 1 -24.77 29.62 32.41
C MET A 1 -25.48 30.41 31.32
N SER A 2 -25.92 31.63 31.60
CA SER A 2 -26.60 32.50 30.62
C SER A 2 -25.53 33.16 29.72
N TYR A 3 -25.65 33.00 28.42
CA TYR A 3 -24.80 33.66 27.42
C TYR A 3 -25.24 35.13 27.33
N THR A 4 -24.33 36.06 27.59
CA THR A 4 -24.60 37.50 27.66
C THR A 4 -23.73 38.28 26.66
N ALA A 5 -24.07 39.55 26.40
CA ALA A 5 -23.26 40.41 25.52
C ALA A 5 -21.79 40.57 25.98
N ASN A 6 -21.52 40.41 27.28
CA ASN A 6 -20.17 40.44 27.83
C ASN A 6 -19.30 39.21 27.48
N ASP A 7 -19.92 38.16 27.01
CA ASP A 7 -19.23 36.94 26.58
C ASP A 7 -18.71 37.05 25.13
N ILE A 8 -19.09 38.11 24.40
CA ILE A 8 -18.63 38.41 23.05
C ILE A 8 -17.37 39.24 23.13
N LYS A 9 -16.22 38.65 22.67
CA LYS A 9 -14.93 39.32 22.58
C LYS A 9 -14.56 39.57 21.13
N THR A 10 -14.08 40.75 20.82
CA THR A 10 -13.45 41.09 19.53
C THR A 10 -11.94 41.01 19.72
N LEU A 11 -11.26 40.16 18.94
CA LEU A 11 -9.81 40.03 18.94
C LEU A 11 -9.22 41.03 17.95
N SER A 12 -8.14 41.68 18.32
CA SER A 12 -7.26 42.37 17.36
C SER A 12 -6.63 41.37 16.40
N PHE A 13 -6.10 41.83 15.27
CA PHE A 13 -5.44 40.92 14.30
C PHE A 13 -4.29 40.14 14.94
N ARG A 14 -3.48 40.79 15.78
CA ARG A 14 -2.40 40.12 16.54
C ARG A 14 -2.94 39.03 17.47
N GLU A 15 -3.96 39.33 18.27
CA GLU A 15 -4.57 38.34 19.16
C GLU A 15 -5.21 37.21 18.37
N GLY A 16 -5.89 37.51 17.27
CA GLY A 16 -6.48 36.53 16.37
C GLY A 16 -5.45 35.54 15.81
N VAL A 17 -4.30 36.05 15.35
CA VAL A 17 -3.19 35.20 14.86
C VAL A 17 -2.63 34.32 15.97
N ARG A 18 -2.35 34.90 17.14
CA ARG A 18 -1.74 34.17 18.27
C ARG A 18 -2.67 33.13 18.92
N GLU A 19 -3.98 33.38 18.96
CA GLU A 19 -4.95 32.44 19.53
C GLU A 19 -5.44 31.38 18.53
N ARG A 20 -5.47 31.73 17.23
CA ARG A 20 -6.08 30.93 16.17
C ARG A 20 -5.14 30.73 14.97
N ILE A 21 -3.87 30.44 15.24
CA ILE A 21 -2.82 30.33 14.20
C ILE A 21 -3.18 29.35 13.08
N GLN A 22 -3.91 28.27 13.39
CA GLN A 22 -4.36 27.29 12.41
C GLN A 22 -5.24 27.88 11.30
N MET A 23 -5.93 29.01 11.55
CA MET A 23 -6.71 29.70 10.52
C MET A 23 -5.82 30.39 9.49
N TYR A 24 -4.58 30.74 9.84
CA TYR A 24 -3.65 31.50 9.02
C TYR A 24 -2.55 30.62 8.42
N LEU A 25 -1.98 29.71 9.20
CA LEU A 25 -0.88 28.83 8.80
C LEU A 25 -1.28 27.34 8.70
N GLY A 26 -2.57 27.04 8.81
CA GLY A 26 -3.12 25.70 8.57
C GLY A 26 -2.97 24.71 9.74
N SER A 27 -1.99 24.88 10.61
CA SER A 27 -1.80 24.05 11.80
C SER A 27 -1.25 24.88 12.97
N ALA A 28 -1.47 24.39 14.19
CA ALA A 28 -0.92 24.96 15.42
C ALA A 28 0.17 24.05 16.04
N ASP A 29 0.78 23.22 15.24
CA ASP A 29 1.87 22.31 15.59
C ASP A 29 3.14 22.61 14.77
N ASN A 30 4.09 21.67 14.75
CA ASN A 30 5.34 21.82 14.00
C ASN A 30 5.13 22.03 12.48
N GLU A 31 4.05 21.50 11.87
CA GLU A 31 3.72 21.77 10.46
C GLU A 31 3.41 23.25 10.21
N GLY A 32 2.79 23.93 11.18
CA GLY A 32 2.55 25.36 11.13
C GLY A 32 3.84 26.18 11.10
N THR A 33 4.91 25.74 11.78
CA THR A 33 6.21 26.43 11.73
C THR A 33 6.87 26.29 10.35
N TYR A 34 6.78 25.13 9.71
CA TYR A 34 7.24 24.96 8.32
C TYR A 34 6.41 25.77 7.33
N GLN A 35 5.11 25.93 7.58
CA GLN A 35 4.29 26.82 6.76
C GLN A 35 4.70 28.29 6.93
N ALA A 36 5.04 28.73 8.15
CA ALA A 36 5.62 30.07 8.38
C ALA A 36 6.90 30.27 7.56
N PHE A 37 7.81 29.30 7.55
CA PHE A 37 9.00 29.36 6.70
C PHE A 37 8.64 29.48 5.22
N LYS A 38 7.67 28.68 4.73
CA LYS A 38 7.22 28.72 3.33
C LYS A 38 6.66 30.11 2.94
N GLU A 39 5.96 30.77 3.82
CA GLU A 39 5.46 32.14 3.55
C GLU A 39 6.61 33.14 3.31
N ILE A 40 7.71 33.03 4.05
CA ILE A 40 8.89 33.91 3.84
C ILE A 40 9.62 33.52 2.56
N ILE A 41 9.84 32.23 2.28
CA ILE A 41 10.45 31.76 1.02
C ILE A 41 9.62 32.20 -0.18
N ASN A 42 8.30 32.13 -0.12
CA ASN A 42 7.41 32.55 -1.20
C ASN A 42 7.54 34.04 -1.49
N ASN A 43 7.77 34.88 -0.48
CA ASN A 43 8.03 36.30 -0.70
C ASN A 43 9.34 36.53 -1.46
N SER A 44 10.40 35.80 -1.10
CA SER A 44 11.71 35.87 -1.75
C SER A 44 11.67 35.30 -3.18
N THR A 45 10.94 34.22 -3.42
CA THR A 45 10.78 33.66 -4.77
C THR A 45 9.89 34.51 -5.66
N ASP A 46 8.89 35.20 -5.14
CA ASP A 46 8.07 36.17 -5.90
C ASP A 46 8.93 37.33 -6.43
N GLU A 47 9.91 37.85 -5.64
CA GLU A 47 10.87 38.85 -6.11
C GLU A 47 11.75 38.29 -7.24
N ALA A 48 12.24 37.06 -7.09
CA ALA A 48 13.07 36.44 -8.11
C ALA A 48 12.28 36.15 -9.41
N LEU A 49 11.00 35.74 -9.33
CA LEU A 49 10.10 35.61 -10.48
C LEU A 49 9.81 36.94 -11.17
N ALA A 50 9.74 38.03 -10.41
CA ALA A 50 9.62 39.40 -10.96
C ALA A 50 10.90 39.86 -11.66
N GLY A 51 11.96 39.04 -11.66
CA GLY A 51 13.24 39.34 -12.32
C GLY A 51 14.27 40.01 -11.42
N TYR A 52 14.03 40.11 -10.11
CA TYR A 52 14.90 40.76 -9.16
C TYR A 52 15.59 39.74 -8.23
N GLY A 53 16.91 39.65 -8.38
CA GLY A 53 17.73 38.68 -7.66
C GLY A 53 17.67 37.28 -8.25
N LYS A 54 18.76 36.51 -8.06
CA LYS A 54 18.89 35.11 -8.54
C LYS A 54 19.44 34.21 -7.46
N ARG A 55 19.54 34.69 -6.22
CA ARG A 55 20.09 33.97 -5.10
C ARG A 55 19.21 34.18 -3.86
N ILE A 56 18.93 33.09 -3.14
CA ILE A 56 18.22 33.12 -1.86
C ILE A 56 19.05 32.31 -0.88
N GLU A 57 19.41 32.90 0.24
CA GLU A 57 20.19 32.28 1.30
C GLU A 57 19.29 31.95 2.50
N ILE A 58 19.37 30.73 2.98
CA ILE A 58 18.62 30.23 4.12
C ILE A 58 19.61 29.77 5.18
N VAL A 59 19.48 30.23 6.41
CA VAL A 59 20.30 29.75 7.51
C VAL A 59 19.38 29.17 8.59
N VAL A 60 19.62 27.93 8.97
CA VAL A 60 18.82 27.18 9.94
C VAL A 60 19.68 26.89 11.17
N SER A 61 19.14 27.12 12.36
CA SER A 61 19.72 26.63 13.63
C SER A 61 18.68 25.69 14.29
N GLU A 62 19.05 24.42 14.40
CA GLU A 62 18.23 23.42 15.09
C GLU A 62 18.26 23.62 16.61
N LYS A 63 19.39 24.14 17.14
CA LYS A 63 19.56 24.41 18.57
C LYS A 63 18.70 25.58 19.05
N ASP A 64 18.65 26.65 18.27
CA ASP A 64 17.95 27.89 18.63
C ASP A 64 16.51 27.88 18.09
N ASN A 65 16.10 26.83 17.36
CA ASN A 65 14.83 26.78 16.63
C ASN A 65 14.61 28.02 15.74
N SER A 66 15.66 28.50 15.12
CA SER A 66 15.63 29.74 14.35
C SER A 66 15.91 29.49 12.87
N ILE A 67 15.34 30.36 12.05
CA ILE A 67 15.58 30.35 10.62
C ILE A 67 15.71 31.78 10.09
N SER A 68 16.61 32.00 9.14
CA SER A 68 16.67 33.25 8.39
C SER A 68 16.63 33.01 6.89
N VAL A 69 16.08 33.96 6.19
CA VAL A 69 16.00 33.99 4.72
C VAL A 69 16.49 35.37 4.24
N ARG A 70 17.43 35.35 3.32
CA ARG A 70 17.95 36.55 2.63
C ARG A 70 17.69 36.41 1.14
N ASP A 71 16.96 37.35 0.57
CA ASP A 71 16.87 37.53 -0.88
C ASP A 71 17.70 38.72 -1.33
N TYR A 72 17.94 38.79 -2.64
CA TYR A 72 18.64 39.87 -3.30
C TYR A 72 17.71 40.61 -4.29
N GLY A 73 16.43 40.73 -3.88
CA GLY A 73 15.39 41.44 -4.60
C GLY A 73 15.47 42.96 -4.46
N ARG A 74 14.34 43.64 -4.60
CA ARG A 74 14.27 45.11 -4.49
C ARG A 74 14.31 45.65 -3.06
N GLY A 75 14.07 44.82 -2.07
CA GLY A 75 13.84 45.21 -0.68
C GLY A 75 12.44 45.79 -0.44
N VAL A 76 11.89 45.56 0.74
CA VAL A 76 10.60 46.14 1.16
C VAL A 76 10.74 47.64 1.32
N PRO A 77 9.84 48.47 0.76
CA PRO A 77 9.85 49.91 1.03
C PRO A 77 9.71 50.21 2.54
N PHE A 78 10.43 51.21 3.04
CA PHE A 78 10.41 51.59 4.45
C PHE A 78 10.15 53.10 4.67
N LEU A 79 9.62 53.77 3.63
CA LEU A 79 9.24 55.17 3.74
C LEU A 79 8.11 55.35 4.77
N VAL A 80 8.18 56.42 5.51
CA VAL A 80 7.09 56.88 6.38
C VAL A 80 6.04 57.57 5.52
N LYS A 81 4.79 57.13 5.62
CA LYS A 81 3.65 57.72 4.91
C LYS A 81 3.27 59.06 5.54
N GLU A 82 2.43 59.84 4.84
CA GLU A 82 1.92 61.13 5.32
C GLU A 82 1.17 61.03 6.66
N ASP A 83 0.57 59.88 6.95
CA ASP A 83 -0.11 59.56 8.22
C ASP A 83 0.85 59.17 9.36
N GLY A 84 2.17 59.21 9.14
CA GLY A 84 3.20 58.87 10.10
C GLY A 84 3.44 57.34 10.24
N THR A 85 2.79 56.49 9.44
CA THR A 85 2.99 55.05 9.51
C THR A 85 4.20 54.59 8.71
N ASN A 86 4.97 53.63 9.26
CA ASN A 86 6.12 53.06 8.59
C ASN A 86 5.71 51.83 7.77
N VAL A 87 5.95 51.87 6.46
CA VAL A 87 5.54 50.80 5.54
C VAL A 87 6.18 49.46 5.89
N LEU A 88 7.45 49.42 6.31
CA LEU A 88 8.12 48.16 6.69
C LEU A 88 7.47 47.54 7.92
N VAL A 89 7.12 48.36 8.91
CA VAL A 89 6.42 47.88 10.11
C VAL A 89 5.00 47.40 9.77
N ASP A 90 4.28 48.14 8.95
CA ASP A 90 2.92 47.81 8.55
C ASP A 90 2.82 46.48 7.80
N VAL A 91 3.75 46.17 6.89
CA VAL A 91 3.81 44.94 6.13
C VAL A 91 3.91 43.70 7.04
N TYR A 92 4.59 43.83 8.19
CA TYR A 92 4.79 42.70 9.11
C TYR A 92 3.90 42.74 10.36
N THR A 93 3.00 43.72 10.51
CA THR A 93 2.10 43.83 11.68
C THR A 93 0.63 43.93 11.32
N LYS A 94 0.29 44.38 10.11
CA LYS A 94 -1.10 44.58 9.69
C LYS A 94 -1.55 43.56 8.66
N SER A 95 -2.84 43.22 8.71
CA SER A 95 -3.47 42.38 7.68
C SER A 95 -3.67 43.18 6.39
N HIS A 96 -3.70 42.45 5.27
CA HIS A 96 -3.99 43.01 3.95
C HIS A 96 -3.05 44.19 3.56
N THR A 97 -1.78 44.05 3.94
CA THR A 97 -0.74 45.06 3.63
C THR A 97 0.32 44.38 2.74
N GLY A 98 0.59 44.96 1.58
CA GLY A 98 1.61 44.46 0.64
C GLY A 98 1.46 45.04 -0.75
N GLY A 99 2.50 44.90 -1.57
CA GLY A 99 2.56 45.41 -2.95
C GLY A 99 1.97 44.46 -4.02
N LYS A 100 1.42 43.33 -3.61
CA LYS A 100 0.95 42.29 -4.54
C LYS A 100 -0.54 42.39 -4.89
N PHE A 101 -1.24 43.42 -4.39
CA PHE A 101 -2.65 43.66 -4.73
C PHE A 101 -2.80 44.34 -6.10
N ASP A 102 -1.76 44.98 -6.60
CA ASP A 102 -1.75 45.58 -7.93
C ASP A 102 -1.05 44.66 -8.93
N SER A 103 -1.81 44.22 -9.96
CA SER A 103 -1.35 43.30 -11.01
C SER A 103 -0.16 43.80 -11.85
N ASN A 104 0.14 45.08 -11.77
CA ASN A 104 1.25 45.70 -12.52
C ASN A 104 2.63 45.43 -11.90
N ALA A 105 2.70 45.21 -10.58
CA ALA A 105 3.97 45.01 -9.86
C ALA A 105 4.40 43.53 -9.80
N TYR A 106 3.47 42.61 -9.80
CA TYR A 106 3.72 41.16 -9.72
C TYR A 106 2.74 40.41 -10.61
N LYS A 107 3.22 39.78 -11.67
CA LYS A 107 2.47 38.85 -12.50
C LYS A 107 2.62 37.44 -11.90
N ASN A 108 1.55 36.80 -11.50
CA ASN A 108 1.56 35.40 -11.00
C ASN A 108 2.26 35.20 -9.63
N ALA A 109 2.07 36.10 -8.67
CA ALA A 109 2.60 35.95 -7.32
C ALA A 109 1.91 34.81 -6.56
N SER A 110 2.65 34.16 -5.62
CA SER A 110 2.11 33.12 -4.71
C SER A 110 1.31 33.73 -3.55
N GLY A 111 1.70 34.89 -3.07
CA GLY A 111 1.11 35.59 -1.92
C GLY A 111 0.01 36.59 -2.34
N LEU A 112 -1.27 36.21 -2.24
CA LEU A 112 -2.39 37.02 -2.69
C LEU A 112 -3.10 37.79 -1.57
N ASN A 113 -3.02 37.32 -0.32
CA ASN A 113 -3.85 37.84 0.76
C ASN A 113 -3.19 38.95 1.59
N GLY A 114 -1.90 39.19 1.42
CA GLY A 114 -1.14 40.21 2.17
C GLY A 114 -1.14 39.97 3.69
N VAL A 115 -1.14 38.70 4.11
CA VAL A 115 -1.15 38.31 5.52
C VAL A 115 -0.01 37.35 5.89
N GLY A 116 0.69 36.73 4.94
CA GLY A 116 1.71 35.71 5.21
C GLY A 116 2.85 36.25 6.08
N GLY A 117 3.53 37.30 5.66
CA GLY A 117 4.63 37.89 6.41
C GLY A 117 4.23 38.40 7.79
N SER A 118 3.06 39.03 7.91
CA SER A 118 2.54 39.51 9.19
C SER A 118 2.17 38.33 10.13
N CYS A 119 1.59 37.27 9.62
CA CYS A 119 1.31 36.06 10.42
C CYS A 119 2.60 35.46 10.98
N VAL A 120 3.69 35.40 10.20
CA VAL A 120 4.99 34.90 10.70
C VAL A 120 5.52 35.80 11.81
N CYS A 121 5.53 37.13 11.63
CA CYS A 121 5.96 38.06 12.66
C CYS A 121 5.15 37.91 13.94
N LEU A 122 3.80 37.88 13.84
CA LEU A 122 2.89 37.83 14.99
C LEU A 122 2.90 36.46 15.70
N SER A 123 3.30 35.40 15.04
CA SER A 123 3.41 34.03 15.63
C SER A 123 4.81 33.69 16.12
N SER A 124 5.76 34.61 16.03
CA SER A 124 7.13 34.44 16.49
C SER A 124 7.34 34.98 17.90
N SER A 125 8.21 34.33 18.67
CA SER A 125 8.73 34.88 19.93
C SER A 125 9.68 36.04 19.67
N TYR A 126 10.51 35.93 18.61
CA TYR A 126 11.37 36.96 18.11
C TYR A 126 11.31 37.02 16.58
N PHE A 127 11.21 38.22 16.01
CA PHE A 127 11.23 38.45 14.58
C PHE A 127 12.07 39.69 14.25
N GLU A 128 12.92 39.57 13.24
CA GLU A 128 13.74 40.64 12.72
C GLU A 128 13.60 40.72 11.22
N VAL A 129 13.45 41.92 10.71
CA VAL A 129 13.52 42.20 9.27
C VAL A 129 14.50 43.32 8.99
N CYS A 130 15.38 43.13 7.98
CA CYS A 130 16.22 44.16 7.41
C CYS A 130 15.87 44.32 5.93
N SER A 131 15.60 45.54 5.51
CA SER A 131 15.39 45.87 4.11
C SER A 131 16.56 46.74 3.60
N TYR A 132 17.22 46.29 2.55
CA TYR A 132 18.36 46.93 1.90
C TYR A 132 17.90 47.55 0.60
N ARG A 133 17.88 48.90 0.58
CA ARG A 133 17.34 49.65 -0.55
C ARG A 133 17.85 51.06 -0.54
N ASP A 134 18.08 51.65 -1.70
CA ASP A 134 18.42 53.05 -1.86
C ASP A 134 19.65 53.49 -1.02
N CYS A 135 20.69 52.64 -0.97
CA CYS A 135 21.91 52.82 -0.16
C CYS A 135 21.64 52.93 1.36
N LYS A 136 20.54 52.41 1.83
CA LYS A 136 20.17 52.35 3.24
C LYS A 136 19.79 50.93 3.66
N CYS A 137 19.91 50.65 4.95
CA CYS A 137 19.34 49.47 5.62
C CYS A 137 18.34 49.93 6.68
N ALA A 138 17.08 49.57 6.52
CA ALA A 138 16.08 49.72 7.57
C ALA A 138 15.93 48.39 8.30
N ARG A 139 16.08 48.41 9.63
CA ARG A 139 15.95 47.25 10.51
C ARG A 139 14.80 47.43 11.48
N ALA A 140 13.90 46.47 11.56
CA ALA A 140 12.84 46.40 12.56
C ALA A 140 12.93 45.08 13.32
N THR A 141 12.79 45.14 14.65
CA THR A 141 12.74 43.95 15.53
C THR A 141 11.45 43.93 16.29
N PHE A 142 10.95 42.70 16.51
CA PHE A 142 9.66 42.47 17.18
C PHE A 142 9.81 41.33 18.19
N GLU A 143 9.14 41.49 19.33
CA GLU A 143 8.95 40.42 20.31
C GLU A 143 7.47 40.14 20.46
N GLU A 144 7.10 38.88 20.29
CA GLU A 144 5.70 38.40 20.29
C GLU A 144 4.79 39.27 19.39
N GLY A 145 5.33 39.76 18.27
CA GLY A 145 4.64 40.63 17.30
C GLY A 145 4.53 42.11 17.68
N ASN A 146 5.13 42.52 18.79
CA ASN A 146 5.22 43.95 19.16
C ASN A 146 6.54 44.54 18.69
N LEU A 147 6.52 45.71 18.05
CA LEU A 147 7.72 46.40 17.63
C LEU A 147 8.56 46.79 18.86
N THR A 148 9.83 46.35 18.90
CA THR A 148 10.77 46.66 19.97
C THR A 148 11.82 47.69 19.55
N SER A 149 12.22 47.68 18.27
CA SER A 149 13.18 48.65 17.75
C SER A 149 12.97 48.88 16.25
N TYR A 150 13.22 50.10 15.83
CA TYR A 150 13.33 50.51 14.42
C TYR A 150 14.51 51.41 14.21
N THR A 151 15.38 51.12 13.25
CA THR A 151 16.56 51.91 12.93
C THR A 151 16.78 51.98 11.42
N GLU A 152 17.25 53.14 10.95
CA GLU A 152 17.74 53.29 9.59
C GLU A 152 19.22 53.67 9.63
N THR A 153 20.02 53.01 8.82
CA THR A 153 21.46 53.25 8.71
C THR A 153 21.87 53.36 7.25
N SER A 154 22.94 54.09 6.98
CA SER A 154 23.56 54.07 5.65
C SER A 154 24.12 52.67 5.37
N TYR A 155 23.94 52.19 4.15
CA TYR A 155 24.42 50.87 3.71
C TYR A 155 25.35 51.08 2.50
N CYS A 156 26.61 50.72 2.66
CA CYS A 156 27.64 50.91 1.62
C CYS A 156 27.75 49.70 0.66
N GLY A 157 26.97 48.64 0.82
CA GLY A 157 26.90 47.50 -0.12
C GLY A 157 26.14 47.89 -1.39
N ASN A 158 26.48 47.20 -2.49
CA ASN A 158 25.82 47.43 -3.79
C ASN A 158 24.57 46.54 -3.98
N ASP A 159 24.31 45.59 -3.08
CA ASP A 159 23.18 44.67 -3.13
C ASP A 159 21.95 45.26 -2.43
N THR A 160 20.80 44.90 -2.95
CA THR A 160 19.48 45.19 -2.37
C THR A 160 18.83 43.91 -1.87
N GLY A 161 17.63 43.99 -1.30
CA GLY A 161 16.81 42.85 -0.95
C GLY A 161 16.30 42.84 0.48
N THR A 162 15.74 41.74 0.92
CA THR A 162 15.17 41.59 2.25
C THR A 162 15.84 40.47 3.01
N TYR A 163 16.15 40.69 4.27
CA TYR A 163 16.57 39.68 5.23
C TYR A 163 15.49 39.55 6.30
N VAL A 164 15.05 38.32 6.57
CA VAL A 164 14.12 38.01 7.64
C VAL A 164 14.74 36.94 8.52
N TYR A 165 14.72 37.13 9.83
CA TYR A 165 15.11 36.15 10.83
C TYR A 165 13.98 36.00 11.85
N PHE A 166 13.64 34.77 12.23
CA PHE A 166 12.58 34.56 13.22
C PHE A 166 12.76 33.27 14.01
N ILE A 167 12.14 33.26 15.20
CA ILE A 167 12.04 32.15 16.12
C ILE A 167 10.54 31.92 16.37
N PRO A 168 9.96 30.78 15.98
CA PRO A 168 8.56 30.48 16.27
C PRO A 168 8.28 30.52 17.78
N ASP A 169 7.07 30.95 18.17
CA ASP A 169 6.68 30.99 19.57
C ASP A 169 5.98 29.70 20.01
N PRO A 170 6.57 28.89 20.92
CA PRO A 170 5.94 27.65 21.41
C PRO A 170 4.56 27.88 22.06
N LYS A 171 4.30 29.08 22.60
CA LYS A 171 2.99 29.42 23.17
C LYS A 171 1.90 29.51 22.10
N VAL A 172 2.25 29.88 20.87
CA VAL A 172 1.34 30.03 19.73
C VAL A 172 1.09 28.68 19.07
N PHE A 173 2.17 27.92 18.82
CA PHE A 173 2.11 26.62 18.14
C PHE A 173 1.72 25.46 19.05
N LYS A 174 1.62 25.68 20.39
CA LYS A 174 1.11 24.71 21.39
C LYS A 174 1.77 23.31 21.31
N ASP A 175 3.00 23.28 20.87
CA ASP A 175 3.82 22.09 20.71
C ASP A 175 5.21 22.39 21.27
N GLU A 176 5.61 21.67 22.32
CA GLU A 176 6.94 21.84 22.94
C GLU A 176 8.07 21.28 22.06
N THR A 177 7.72 20.51 21.02
CA THR A 177 8.66 19.88 20.10
C THR A 177 8.84 20.66 18.79
N ILE A 178 8.32 21.91 18.71
CA ILE A 178 8.51 22.73 17.51
C ILE A 178 9.98 22.94 17.23
N GLY A 179 10.37 22.83 15.96
CA GLY A 179 11.74 23.04 15.53
C GLY A 179 11.92 22.82 14.04
N TYR A 180 13.02 23.36 13.54
CA TYR A 180 13.42 23.16 12.15
C TYR A 180 14.43 22.03 12.06
N SER A 181 14.25 21.14 11.08
CA SER A 181 15.27 20.17 10.68
C SER A 181 15.95 20.65 9.41
N PHE A 182 17.28 20.70 9.42
CA PHE A 182 18.08 21.09 8.27
C PHE A 182 17.82 20.19 7.05
N GLU A 183 17.71 18.86 7.27
CA GLU A 183 17.44 17.91 6.19
C GLU A 183 16.06 18.13 5.55
N ARG A 184 15.04 18.40 6.37
CA ARG A 184 13.70 18.71 5.87
C ARG A 184 13.67 20.01 5.08
N ILE A 185 14.33 21.07 5.60
CA ILE A 185 14.45 22.35 4.87
C ILE A 185 15.18 22.14 3.54
N CYS A 186 16.28 21.37 3.51
CA CYS A 186 16.97 21.03 2.28
C CYS A 186 16.07 20.28 1.28
N SER A 187 15.26 19.35 1.74
CA SER A 187 14.30 18.63 0.91
C SER A 187 13.22 19.55 0.34
N ASP A 188 12.63 20.41 1.17
CA ASP A 188 11.62 21.39 0.73
C ASP A 188 12.22 22.37 -0.29
N ILE A 189 13.43 22.90 -0.03
CA ILE A 189 14.11 23.84 -0.93
C ILE A 189 14.54 23.16 -2.24
N LYS A 190 15.00 21.90 -2.19
CA LYS A 190 15.27 21.12 -3.40
C LYS A 190 14.03 21.04 -4.29
N ASN A 191 12.88 20.73 -3.72
CA ASN A 191 11.60 20.66 -4.47
C ASN A 191 11.19 22.03 -5.03
N ILE A 192 11.36 23.10 -4.26
CA ILE A 192 11.10 24.47 -4.70
C ILE A 192 12.04 24.87 -5.85
N SER A 193 13.33 24.52 -5.79
CA SER A 193 14.33 24.90 -6.79
C SER A 193 13.99 24.46 -8.22
N TYR A 194 13.27 23.33 -8.37
CA TYR A 194 12.82 22.86 -9.69
C TYR A 194 11.75 23.75 -10.34
N LEU A 195 11.08 24.62 -9.56
CA LEU A 195 10.03 25.50 -10.08
C LEU A 195 10.60 26.85 -10.51
N TYR A 196 11.80 27.18 -10.05
CA TYR A 196 12.44 28.48 -10.24
C TYR A 196 13.77 28.35 -10.98
N ASN A 197 13.66 28.09 -12.29
CA ASN A 197 14.81 27.84 -13.15
C ASN A 197 15.87 28.96 -13.06
N GLY A 198 17.10 28.57 -12.75
CA GLY A 198 18.25 29.48 -12.67
C GLY A 198 18.34 30.33 -11.40
N ILE A 199 17.47 30.06 -10.40
CA ILE A 199 17.61 30.66 -9.06
C ILE A 199 18.44 29.72 -8.18
N GLU A 200 19.45 30.30 -7.53
CA GLU A 200 20.32 29.58 -6.61
C GLU A 200 19.78 29.68 -5.18
N PHE A 201 19.53 28.55 -4.55
CA PHE A 201 19.14 28.44 -3.15
C PHE A 201 20.33 27.87 -2.36
N VAL A 202 20.80 28.60 -1.36
CA VAL A 202 21.90 28.19 -0.49
C VAL A 202 21.36 27.97 0.91
N VAL A 203 21.40 26.75 1.39
CA VAL A 203 20.91 26.37 2.73
C VAL A 203 22.10 26.03 3.61
N THR A 204 22.24 26.73 4.72
CA THR A 204 23.35 26.55 5.69
C THR A 204 22.79 26.16 7.05
N ASN A 205 23.31 25.10 7.61
CA ASN A 205 23.11 24.75 9.03
C ASN A 205 24.07 25.60 9.87
N ARG A 206 23.53 26.48 10.71
CA ARG A 206 24.32 27.39 11.55
C ARG A 206 25.16 26.65 12.60
N ASP A 207 24.63 25.52 13.07
CA ASP A 207 25.20 24.76 14.17
C ASP A 207 26.38 23.89 13.73
N THR A 208 26.26 23.23 12.56
CA THR A 208 27.27 22.33 11.98
C THR A 208 28.15 22.98 10.93
N LYS A 209 27.76 24.18 10.41
CA LYS A 209 28.37 24.89 9.26
C LYS A 209 28.22 24.13 7.92
N GLU A 210 27.43 23.08 7.87
CA GLU A 210 27.11 22.39 6.63
C GLU A 210 26.32 23.32 5.70
N THR A 211 26.67 23.32 4.41
CA THR A 211 25.99 24.10 3.39
C THR A 211 25.64 23.25 2.18
N LYS A 212 24.39 23.32 1.74
CA LYS A 212 23.90 22.69 0.52
C LYS A 212 23.37 23.75 -0.45
N THR A 213 23.67 23.58 -1.74
CA THR A 213 23.21 24.49 -2.80
C THR A 213 22.31 23.77 -3.77
N PHE A 214 21.18 24.36 -4.10
CA PHE A 214 20.19 23.82 -5.04
C PHE A 214 19.94 24.85 -6.15
N CYS A 215 20.09 24.41 -7.41
CA CYS A 215 19.80 25.22 -8.59
C CYS A 215 19.41 24.29 -9.75
N ALA A 216 18.13 24.25 -10.10
CA ALA A 216 17.67 23.49 -11.25
C ALA A 216 17.93 24.27 -12.54
N LYS A 217 18.49 23.60 -13.55
CA LYS A 217 18.78 24.19 -14.86
C LYS A 217 17.64 23.95 -15.86
N ASN A 218 16.95 22.81 -15.75
CA ASN A 218 15.90 22.39 -16.67
C ASN A 218 14.51 22.33 -15.98
N GLY A 219 14.39 22.91 -14.79
CA GLY A 219 13.12 23.06 -14.09
C GLY A 219 12.44 21.71 -13.75
N ILE A 220 11.17 21.58 -14.11
CA ILE A 220 10.38 20.37 -13.82
C ILE A 220 10.88 19.10 -14.53
N VAL A 221 11.74 19.22 -15.54
CA VAL A 221 12.41 18.06 -16.17
C VAL A 221 13.41 17.44 -15.19
N ASP A 222 14.19 18.28 -14.50
CA ASP A 222 15.11 17.80 -13.48
C ASP A 222 14.35 17.16 -12.31
N PHE A 223 13.16 17.68 -11.96
CA PHE A 223 12.30 17.07 -10.95
C PHE A 223 11.87 15.64 -11.34
N VAL A 224 11.42 15.43 -12.58
CA VAL A 224 11.06 14.10 -13.07
C VAL A 224 12.28 13.17 -13.04
N LYS A 225 13.43 13.65 -13.55
CA LYS A 225 14.66 12.88 -13.61
C LYS A 225 15.14 12.39 -12.25
N ASP A 226 15.05 13.25 -11.23
CA ASP A 226 15.54 12.94 -9.87
C ASP A 226 14.60 12.04 -9.07
N ASN A 227 13.32 11.95 -9.47
CA ASN A 227 12.30 11.22 -8.71
C ASN A 227 11.82 9.93 -9.39
N ILE A 228 12.14 9.72 -10.66
CA ILE A 228 11.78 8.47 -11.34
C ILE A 228 12.86 7.41 -11.15
N HIS A 229 12.45 6.22 -10.73
CA HIS A 229 13.34 5.07 -10.63
C HIS A 229 13.11 4.13 -11.81
N LYS A 230 14.21 3.62 -12.41
CA LYS A 230 14.16 2.69 -13.55
C LYS A 230 13.18 3.15 -14.65
N PRO A 231 13.50 4.23 -15.36
CA PRO A 231 12.64 4.72 -16.43
C PRO A 231 12.52 3.67 -17.55
N LEU A 232 11.31 3.52 -18.10
CA LEU A 232 11.01 2.59 -19.20
C LEU A 232 11.53 3.07 -20.55
N HIS A 233 11.80 4.37 -20.66
CA HIS A 233 12.30 5.02 -21.87
C HIS A 233 13.21 6.20 -21.50
N PRO A 234 14.19 6.58 -22.36
CA PRO A 234 15.20 7.56 -22.00
C PRO A 234 14.69 9.02 -21.95
N HIS A 235 13.68 9.38 -22.76
CA HIS A 235 13.27 10.76 -22.91
C HIS A 235 12.16 11.14 -21.93
N ILE A 236 12.35 12.28 -21.22
CA ILE A 236 11.29 12.92 -20.46
C ILE A 236 10.45 13.75 -21.44
N ILE A 237 9.14 13.52 -21.45
CA ILE A 237 8.22 14.18 -22.37
C ILE A 237 7.68 15.45 -21.71
N THR A 238 7.72 16.56 -22.44
CA THR A 238 7.30 17.87 -21.94
C THR A 238 6.29 18.52 -22.88
N ALA A 239 5.43 19.38 -22.37
CA ALA A 239 4.62 20.29 -23.17
C ALA A 239 4.25 21.52 -22.34
N SER A 240 3.82 22.58 -23.03
CA SER A 240 3.27 23.77 -22.38
C SER A 240 2.08 24.31 -23.17
N ALA A 241 1.12 24.89 -22.47
CA ALA A 241 -0.02 25.59 -23.06
C ALA A 241 -0.30 26.87 -22.27
N THR A 242 -0.79 27.90 -22.98
CA THR A 242 -1.08 29.23 -22.43
C THR A 242 -2.48 29.65 -22.82
N ASP A 243 -3.18 30.33 -21.91
CA ASP A 243 -4.48 30.96 -22.15
C ASP A 243 -4.48 32.31 -21.42
N GLY A 244 -4.36 33.39 -22.19
CA GLY A 244 -4.15 34.71 -21.63
C GLY A 244 -2.85 34.80 -20.80
N THR A 245 -2.99 35.06 -19.51
CA THR A 245 -1.88 35.15 -18.54
C THR A 245 -1.58 33.82 -17.86
N ASP A 246 -2.49 32.87 -17.97
CA ASP A 246 -2.36 31.56 -17.33
C ASP A 246 -1.55 30.59 -18.20
N LYS A 247 -0.62 29.89 -17.61
CA LYS A 247 0.27 28.93 -18.29
C LYS A 247 0.30 27.60 -17.52
N VAL A 248 0.30 26.51 -18.27
CA VAL A 248 0.54 25.16 -17.73
C VAL A 248 1.73 24.56 -18.47
N GLU A 249 2.67 24.02 -17.70
CA GLU A 249 3.80 23.24 -18.18
C GLU A 249 3.73 21.84 -17.57
N VAL A 250 4.03 20.82 -18.37
CA VAL A 250 4.02 19.44 -17.91
C VAL A 250 5.33 18.75 -18.27
N ALA A 251 5.77 17.85 -17.41
CA ALA A 251 6.85 16.92 -17.68
C ALA A 251 6.44 15.55 -17.14
N PHE A 252 6.68 14.48 -17.91
CA PHE A 252 6.31 13.12 -17.49
C PHE A 252 7.17 12.04 -18.14
N GLN A 253 7.21 10.88 -17.48
CA GLN A 253 7.90 9.69 -17.95
C GLN A 253 7.29 8.45 -17.30
N TRP A 254 7.32 7.29 -17.97
CA TRP A 254 6.98 6.00 -17.38
C TRP A 254 8.21 5.31 -16.78
N GLY A 255 8.03 4.66 -15.61
CA GLY A 255 9.06 3.90 -14.90
C GLY A 255 8.48 2.74 -14.09
N ASP A 256 9.35 2.01 -13.41
CA ASP A 256 8.97 0.90 -12.51
C ASP A 256 8.51 1.46 -11.14
N MET A 257 7.31 2.04 -11.12
CA MET A 257 6.73 2.66 -9.92
C MET A 257 5.20 2.73 -10.01
N LYS A 258 4.54 3.11 -8.92
CA LYS A 258 3.12 3.45 -8.94
C LYS A 258 2.90 4.82 -9.59
N GLU A 259 1.64 5.07 -10.08
CA GLU A 259 1.26 6.43 -10.54
C GLU A 259 1.62 7.46 -9.48
N ALA A 260 2.35 8.51 -9.88
CA ALA A 260 2.65 9.65 -9.03
C ALA A 260 2.42 10.96 -9.79
N SER A 261 1.71 11.89 -9.17
CA SER A 261 1.40 13.20 -9.75
C SER A 261 1.74 14.32 -8.79
N TYR A 262 2.38 15.36 -9.31
CA TYR A 262 2.72 16.57 -8.57
C TYR A 262 2.15 17.78 -9.28
N VAL A 263 1.42 18.61 -8.56
CA VAL A 263 0.86 19.86 -9.08
C VAL A 263 1.42 21.03 -8.31
N PHE A 264 1.99 21.95 -9.04
CA PHE A 264 2.47 23.21 -8.49
C PHE A 264 1.68 24.38 -9.10
N VAL A 265 1.34 25.35 -8.27
CA VAL A 265 0.61 26.56 -8.67
C VAL A 265 1.34 27.76 -8.11
N ASN A 266 1.91 28.62 -8.97
CA ASN A 266 2.72 29.75 -8.57
C ASN A 266 3.80 29.38 -7.53
N GLY A 267 4.47 28.24 -7.73
CA GLY A 267 5.51 27.75 -6.84
C GLY A 267 5.04 26.99 -5.60
N LEU A 268 3.73 26.88 -5.37
CA LEU A 268 3.15 26.15 -4.25
C LEU A 268 2.77 24.74 -4.65
N LEU A 269 3.18 23.75 -3.87
CA LEU A 269 2.72 22.38 -4.03
C LEU A 269 1.26 22.24 -3.60
N CYS A 270 0.42 21.71 -4.49
CA CYS A 270 -0.97 21.34 -4.23
C CYS A 270 -1.07 19.82 -4.13
N PRO A 271 -0.92 19.22 -2.94
CA PRO A 271 -0.84 17.76 -2.79
C PRO A 271 -2.12 17.02 -3.21
N GLU A 272 -3.28 17.65 -3.13
CA GLU A 272 -4.55 17.09 -3.62
C GLU A 272 -4.79 17.38 -5.12
N GLY A 273 -3.85 18.05 -5.80
CA GLY A 273 -3.94 18.36 -7.22
C GLY A 273 -5.11 19.30 -7.56
N GLY A 274 -6.17 18.76 -8.13
CA GLY A 274 -7.37 19.51 -8.48
C GLY A 274 -7.70 19.44 -9.97
N SER A 275 -8.22 20.54 -10.53
CA SER A 275 -8.66 20.62 -11.92
C SER A 275 -7.59 20.20 -12.95
N PRO A 276 -6.29 20.53 -12.81
CA PRO A 276 -5.25 20.10 -13.77
C PRO A 276 -5.09 18.59 -13.83
N VAL A 277 -5.10 17.91 -12.67
CA VAL A 277 -4.99 16.44 -12.59
C VAL A 277 -6.17 15.77 -13.29
N THR A 278 -7.38 16.31 -13.08
CA THR A 278 -8.58 15.79 -13.77
C THR A 278 -8.45 15.94 -15.28
N GLY A 279 -7.94 17.07 -15.77
CA GLY A 279 -7.65 17.30 -17.18
C GLY A 279 -6.60 16.34 -17.74
N ALA A 280 -5.49 16.17 -17.01
CA ALA A 280 -4.42 15.24 -17.36
C ALA A 280 -4.92 13.80 -17.48
N LYS A 281 -5.57 13.26 -16.43
CA LYS A 281 -6.09 11.89 -16.42
C LYS A 281 -7.06 11.62 -17.56
N THR A 282 -7.97 12.56 -17.84
CA THR A 282 -8.91 12.45 -18.96
C THR A 282 -8.19 12.44 -20.30
N ALA A 283 -7.24 13.35 -20.50
CA ALA A 283 -6.50 13.46 -21.76
C ALA A 283 -5.61 12.24 -21.99
N ILE A 284 -4.85 11.83 -20.98
CA ILE A 284 -3.96 10.66 -21.05
C ILE A 284 -4.76 9.44 -21.49
N THR A 285 -5.86 9.12 -20.81
CA THR A 285 -6.68 7.95 -21.13
C THR A 285 -7.25 8.04 -22.55
N LYS A 286 -7.87 9.17 -22.90
CA LYS A 286 -8.52 9.34 -24.20
C LYS A 286 -7.52 9.31 -25.36
N VAL A 287 -6.44 10.08 -25.24
CA VAL A 287 -5.46 10.25 -26.32
C VAL A 287 -4.63 8.99 -26.50
N PHE A 288 -4.19 8.37 -25.39
CA PHE A 288 -3.42 7.13 -25.47
C PHE A 288 -4.22 6.03 -26.17
N ASN A 289 -5.48 5.81 -25.78
CA ASN A 289 -6.36 4.83 -26.43
C ASN A 289 -6.63 5.14 -27.91
N ASN A 290 -6.76 6.43 -28.28
CA ASN A 290 -6.90 6.81 -29.68
C ASN A 290 -5.63 6.57 -30.52
N LEU A 291 -4.46 6.57 -29.91
CA LEU A 291 -3.17 6.30 -30.56
C LEU A 291 -2.84 4.81 -30.64
N CYS A 292 -3.51 3.97 -29.85
CA CYS A 292 -3.33 2.52 -29.81
C CYS A 292 -4.37 1.79 -30.64
N LYS A 293 -4.07 0.54 -31.06
CA LYS A 293 -5.01 -0.34 -31.74
C LYS A 293 -5.95 -1.08 -30.77
N GLN A 294 -5.72 -0.96 -29.47
CA GLN A 294 -6.49 -1.59 -28.40
C GLN A 294 -6.83 -0.57 -27.32
N THR A 295 -7.86 -0.86 -26.53
CA THR A 295 -8.31 0.01 -25.44
C THR A 295 -7.78 -0.53 -24.11
N PHE A 296 -7.23 0.37 -23.31
CA PHE A 296 -6.76 0.11 -21.95
C PHE A 296 -7.60 0.89 -20.94
N GLU A 297 -7.74 0.34 -19.74
CA GLU A 297 -8.30 1.08 -18.61
C GLU A 297 -7.39 2.26 -18.23
N GLY A 298 -8.00 3.35 -17.75
CA GLY A 298 -7.25 4.57 -17.44
C GLY A 298 -6.18 4.37 -16.36
N ASP A 299 -6.48 3.59 -15.35
CA ASP A 299 -5.54 3.30 -14.26
C ASP A 299 -4.37 2.43 -14.75
N THR A 300 -4.64 1.48 -15.65
CA THR A 300 -3.60 0.67 -16.29
C THR A 300 -2.66 1.54 -17.13
N ILE A 301 -3.18 2.49 -17.94
CA ILE A 301 -2.33 3.42 -18.72
C ILE A 301 -1.42 4.24 -17.81
N ARG A 302 -1.93 4.68 -16.65
CA ARG A 302 -1.18 5.50 -15.71
C ARG A 302 -0.30 4.70 -14.75
N SER A 303 -0.40 3.38 -14.77
CA SER A 303 0.52 2.52 -14.00
C SER A 303 1.97 2.78 -14.46
N GLY A 304 2.82 3.14 -13.52
CA GLY A 304 4.20 3.53 -13.79
C GLY A 304 4.40 4.97 -14.25
N LEU A 305 3.35 5.77 -14.43
CA LEU A 305 3.47 7.15 -14.88
C LEU A 305 3.81 8.10 -13.73
N PHE A 306 4.94 8.78 -13.87
CA PHE A 306 5.32 9.93 -13.04
C PHE A 306 5.10 11.22 -13.84
N TYR A 307 4.34 12.17 -13.33
CA TYR A 307 4.11 13.44 -14.01
C TYR A 307 4.03 14.62 -13.07
N VAL A 308 4.49 15.75 -13.59
CA VAL A 308 4.48 17.05 -12.93
C VAL A 308 3.68 18.04 -13.77
N ILE A 309 2.84 18.81 -13.12
CA ILE A 309 2.07 19.90 -13.71
C ILE A 309 2.45 21.18 -12.96
N ASN A 310 3.09 22.11 -13.65
CA ASN A 310 3.42 23.43 -13.12
C ASN A 310 2.49 24.48 -13.74
N CYS A 311 1.73 25.17 -12.89
CA CYS A 311 0.74 26.16 -13.28
C CYS A 311 1.19 27.56 -12.85
N SER A 312 1.26 28.49 -13.77
CA SER A 312 1.37 29.94 -13.50
C SER A 312 0.01 30.57 -13.72
N VAL A 313 -0.60 31.12 -12.69
CA VAL A 313 -2.01 31.55 -12.69
C VAL A 313 -2.12 32.94 -12.11
N ALA A 314 -2.74 33.88 -12.82
CA ALA A 314 -2.90 35.25 -12.35
C ALA A 314 -3.89 35.35 -11.17
N GLN A 315 -4.96 34.58 -11.19
CA GLN A 315 -5.98 34.56 -10.15
C GLN A 315 -6.28 33.12 -9.70
N PRO A 316 -5.44 32.51 -8.86
CA PRO A 316 -5.64 31.14 -8.41
C PRO A 316 -6.82 31.04 -7.43
N SER A 317 -7.70 30.04 -7.66
CA SER A 317 -8.83 29.71 -6.81
C SER A 317 -8.56 28.38 -6.11
N PHE A 318 -8.24 28.42 -4.83
CA PHE A 318 -7.98 27.24 -4.01
C PHE A 318 -9.24 26.78 -3.26
N ALA A 319 -9.33 25.49 -2.98
CA ALA A 319 -10.43 24.92 -2.22
C ALA A 319 -10.40 25.30 -0.72
N ASN A 320 -9.22 25.60 -0.18
CA ASN A 320 -9.00 25.90 1.23
C ASN A 320 -7.83 26.90 1.43
N GLN A 321 -7.70 27.41 2.64
CA GLN A 321 -6.63 28.36 3.00
C GLN A 321 -5.23 27.71 2.95
N THR A 322 -5.12 26.41 3.18
CA THR A 322 -3.84 25.66 3.07
C THR A 322 -3.39 25.44 1.63
N LYS A 323 -4.21 25.86 0.64
CA LYS A 323 -3.91 25.81 -0.80
C LYS A 323 -3.61 24.38 -1.31
N SER A 324 -4.19 23.36 -0.66
CA SER A 324 -3.93 21.96 -0.98
C SER A 324 -4.46 21.52 -2.34
N LYS A 325 -5.49 22.21 -2.85
CA LYS A 325 -6.18 21.86 -4.10
C LYS A 325 -6.57 23.10 -4.89
N ILE A 326 -6.28 23.10 -6.21
CA ILE A 326 -6.65 24.17 -7.14
C ILE A 326 -7.94 23.84 -7.90
N ASN A 327 -8.84 24.85 -8.03
CA ASN A 327 -10.16 24.68 -8.64
C ASN A 327 -10.39 25.43 -9.96
N ASN A 328 -9.43 26.23 -10.43
CA ASN A 328 -9.56 26.98 -11.69
C ASN A 328 -9.95 26.07 -12.86
N ALA A 329 -11.11 26.31 -13.49
CA ALA A 329 -11.65 25.43 -14.52
C ALA A 329 -10.81 25.43 -15.81
N ASN A 330 -10.22 26.56 -16.21
CA ASN A 330 -9.36 26.70 -17.38
C ASN A 330 -8.11 25.82 -17.31
N LEU A 331 -7.54 25.59 -16.11
CA LEU A 331 -6.37 24.73 -15.92
C LEU A 331 -6.64 23.27 -16.30
N ARG A 332 -7.89 22.82 -16.16
CA ARG A 332 -8.29 21.50 -16.66
C ARG A 332 -8.09 21.39 -18.18
N THR A 333 -8.50 22.41 -18.90
CA THR A 333 -8.39 22.45 -20.36
C THR A 333 -6.94 22.59 -20.79
N LEU A 334 -6.17 23.49 -20.15
CA LEU A 334 -4.74 23.69 -20.44
C LEU A 334 -3.93 22.42 -20.21
N ALA A 335 -4.11 21.75 -19.06
CA ALA A 335 -3.44 20.48 -18.77
C ALA A 335 -3.84 19.40 -19.79
N SER A 336 -5.14 19.29 -20.13
CA SER A 336 -5.61 18.36 -21.17
C SER A 336 -4.94 18.62 -22.53
N ASN A 337 -4.77 19.87 -22.93
CA ASN A 337 -4.11 20.24 -24.19
C ASN A 337 -2.61 19.87 -24.14
N CYS A 338 -1.92 20.14 -23.03
CA CYS A 338 -0.52 19.76 -22.85
C CYS A 338 -0.30 18.26 -23.03
N PHE A 339 -1.06 17.43 -22.30
CA PHE A 339 -0.92 15.98 -22.41
C PHE A 339 -1.33 15.45 -23.77
N THR A 340 -2.35 16.04 -24.39
CA THR A 340 -2.78 15.67 -25.74
C THR A 340 -1.67 15.88 -26.76
N GLU A 341 -1.06 17.06 -26.75
CA GLU A 341 0.02 17.41 -27.67
C GLU A 341 1.28 16.58 -27.38
N ALA A 342 1.65 16.45 -26.11
CA ALA A 342 2.81 15.70 -25.69
C ALA A 342 2.75 14.23 -26.13
N LEU A 343 1.61 13.55 -25.93
CA LEU A 343 1.43 12.15 -26.31
C LEU A 343 1.43 11.95 -27.83
N LYS A 344 0.80 12.86 -28.58
CA LYS A 344 0.84 12.84 -30.05
C LYS A 344 2.27 13.01 -30.57
N ARG A 345 3.02 13.96 -30.00
CA ARG A 345 4.42 14.21 -30.34
C ARG A 345 5.29 13.01 -29.94
N MET A 346 5.08 12.42 -28.78
CA MET A 346 5.79 11.21 -28.35
C MET A 346 5.61 10.08 -29.35
N LYS A 347 4.35 9.80 -29.77
CA LYS A 347 4.08 8.77 -30.80
C LYS A 347 4.74 9.08 -32.14
N ALA A 348 4.80 10.35 -32.54
CA ALA A 348 5.39 10.75 -33.81
C ALA A 348 6.94 10.74 -33.79
N THR A 349 7.54 11.20 -32.70
CA THR A 349 9.00 11.43 -32.60
C THR A 349 9.73 10.25 -31.96
N TYR A 350 9.12 9.63 -30.96
CA TYR A 350 9.70 8.53 -30.15
C TYR A 350 8.84 7.26 -30.26
N SER A 351 8.53 6.85 -31.49
CA SER A 351 7.59 5.75 -31.75
C SER A 351 7.99 4.44 -31.07
N SER A 352 9.28 4.09 -31.05
CA SER A 352 9.77 2.87 -30.39
C SER A 352 9.57 2.89 -28.87
N GLU A 353 9.73 4.06 -28.23
CA GLU A 353 9.48 4.22 -26.80
C GLU A 353 7.98 4.10 -26.49
N PHE A 354 7.14 4.71 -27.32
CA PHE A 354 5.70 4.59 -27.19
C PHE A 354 5.25 3.12 -27.33
N GLU A 355 5.76 2.37 -28.29
CA GLU A 355 5.45 0.94 -28.46
C GLU A 355 5.95 0.10 -27.26
N THR A 356 7.09 0.44 -26.66
CA THR A 356 7.57 -0.24 -25.45
C THR A 356 6.56 -0.10 -24.29
N ILE A 357 5.95 1.09 -24.14
CA ILE A 357 4.91 1.32 -23.13
C ILE A 357 3.66 0.49 -23.49
N VAL A 358 3.22 0.50 -24.76
CA VAL A 358 2.07 -0.28 -25.22
C VAL A 358 2.24 -1.77 -24.96
N ASP A 359 3.44 -2.31 -25.23
CA ASP A 359 3.77 -3.72 -24.99
C ASP A 359 3.71 -4.07 -23.49
N LEU A 360 4.23 -3.19 -22.64
CA LEU A 360 4.14 -3.37 -21.19
C LEU A 360 2.67 -3.38 -20.74
N LEU A 361 1.89 -2.37 -21.13
CA LEU A 361 0.48 -2.27 -20.77
C LEU A 361 -0.33 -3.46 -21.28
N THR A 362 0.00 -3.96 -22.47
CA THR A 362 -0.62 -5.17 -23.01
C THR A 362 -0.35 -6.40 -22.14
N LYS A 363 0.89 -6.54 -21.65
CA LYS A 363 1.26 -7.64 -20.72
C LYS A 363 0.52 -7.50 -19.38
N VAL A 364 0.48 -6.29 -18.83
CA VAL A 364 -0.22 -5.99 -17.57
C VAL A 364 -1.71 -6.32 -17.71
N THR A 365 -2.39 -5.79 -18.75
CA THR A 365 -3.82 -6.06 -18.99
C THR A 365 -4.12 -7.55 -19.14
N LYS A 366 -3.26 -8.29 -19.85
CA LYS A 366 -3.42 -9.74 -19.98
C LYS A 366 -3.26 -10.46 -18.64
N ALA A 367 -2.29 -10.06 -17.82
CA ALA A 367 -2.08 -10.62 -16.49
C ALA A 367 -3.25 -10.30 -15.54
N GLU A 368 -3.75 -9.06 -15.53
CA GLU A 368 -4.93 -8.65 -14.76
C GLU A 368 -6.18 -9.42 -15.17
N ALA A 369 -6.41 -9.56 -16.48
CA ALA A 369 -7.55 -10.33 -17.00
C ALA A 369 -7.46 -11.82 -16.65
N ALA A 370 -6.25 -12.39 -16.65
CA ALA A 370 -6.03 -13.78 -16.22
C ALA A 370 -6.30 -13.93 -14.71
N ALA A 371 -5.77 -13.01 -13.89
CA ALA A 371 -5.99 -13.01 -12.45
C ALA A 371 -7.48 -12.86 -12.08
N GLU A 372 -8.20 -11.97 -12.77
CA GLU A 372 -9.64 -11.76 -12.54
C GLU A 372 -10.46 -13.00 -12.96
N ARG A 373 -10.10 -13.65 -14.07
CA ARG A 373 -10.74 -14.92 -14.48
C ARG A 373 -10.52 -16.01 -13.45
N ALA A 374 -9.29 -16.16 -12.96
CA ALA A 374 -8.95 -17.14 -11.92
C ALA A 374 -9.76 -16.85 -10.63
N ARG A 375 -9.77 -15.61 -10.18
CA ARG A 375 -10.55 -15.17 -9.01
C ARG A 375 -12.05 -15.45 -9.17
N LYS A 376 -12.61 -15.17 -10.35
CA LYS A 376 -14.03 -15.44 -10.63
C LYS A 376 -14.34 -16.93 -10.58
N LYS A 377 -13.49 -17.79 -11.15
CA LYS A 377 -13.65 -19.24 -11.09
C LYS A 377 -13.65 -19.76 -9.66
N VAL A 378 -12.70 -19.31 -8.83
CA VAL A 378 -12.63 -19.67 -7.41
C VAL A 378 -13.91 -19.25 -6.68
N LEU A 379 -14.39 -18.02 -6.93
CA LEU A 379 -15.62 -17.52 -6.31
C LEU A 379 -16.85 -18.32 -6.73
N ASP A 380 -16.97 -18.66 -8.00
CA ASP A 380 -18.10 -19.43 -8.52
C ASP A 380 -18.07 -20.87 -7.97
N ALA A 381 -16.91 -21.53 -7.94
CA ALA A 381 -16.74 -22.84 -7.31
C ALA A 381 -17.11 -22.82 -5.81
N THR A 382 -16.71 -21.77 -5.10
CA THR A 382 -17.06 -21.58 -3.68
C THR A 382 -18.58 -21.45 -3.49
N LYS A 383 -19.27 -20.69 -4.35
CA LYS A 383 -20.72 -20.55 -4.32
C LYS A 383 -21.44 -21.89 -4.62
N ASP A 384 -20.90 -22.69 -5.55
CA ASP A 384 -21.45 -23.99 -5.87
C ASP A 384 -21.31 -24.97 -4.70
N ILE A 385 -20.18 -24.97 -4.01
CA ILE A 385 -19.99 -25.74 -2.77
C ILE A 385 -21.04 -25.33 -1.72
N GLU A 386 -21.23 -24.04 -1.48
CA GLU A 386 -22.22 -23.53 -0.52
C GLU A 386 -23.67 -23.87 -0.90
N ARG A 387 -23.99 -23.81 -2.19
CA ARG A 387 -25.32 -24.21 -2.71
C ARG A 387 -25.58 -25.70 -2.49
N ASN A 388 -24.61 -26.54 -2.84
CA ASN A 388 -24.71 -27.97 -2.70
C ASN A 388 -24.79 -28.41 -1.22
N THR A 389 -24.07 -27.72 -0.34
CA THR A 389 -24.13 -27.97 1.11
C THR A 389 -25.50 -27.65 1.70
N LYS A 390 -26.19 -26.64 1.21
CA LYS A 390 -27.55 -26.24 1.68
C LYS A 390 -28.65 -27.12 1.13
N ALA A 391 -28.40 -27.86 0.06
CA ALA A 391 -29.39 -28.81 -0.50
C ALA A 391 -29.62 -29.97 0.49
N LYS A 392 -30.87 -30.18 0.90
CA LYS A 392 -31.28 -31.25 1.86
C LYS A 392 -30.94 -32.68 1.41
N ALA A 393 -30.65 -32.89 0.14
CA ALA A 393 -30.22 -34.16 -0.44
C ALA A 393 -29.02 -33.89 -1.34
N PHE A 394 -27.82 -33.83 -0.76
CA PHE A 394 -26.60 -33.97 -1.53
C PHE A 394 -26.44 -35.44 -1.91
N SER A 395 -27.04 -35.83 -3.03
CA SER A 395 -26.94 -37.18 -3.58
C SER A 395 -25.76 -37.24 -4.53
N ASN A 396 -24.65 -37.78 -4.08
CA ASN A 396 -23.54 -38.15 -4.94
C ASN A 396 -23.25 -39.65 -4.75
N GLU A 397 -23.03 -40.39 -5.82
CA GLU A 397 -22.70 -41.80 -5.76
C GLU A 397 -21.47 -42.12 -4.90
N LYS A 398 -20.55 -41.13 -4.78
CA LYS A 398 -19.32 -41.24 -3.99
C LYS A 398 -19.52 -40.99 -2.50
N LEU A 399 -20.58 -40.26 -2.08
CA LEU A 399 -20.85 -39.92 -0.69
C LEU A 399 -22.04 -40.75 -0.15
N LYS A 400 -21.78 -41.54 0.87
CA LYS A 400 -22.80 -42.21 1.67
C LYS A 400 -22.85 -41.55 3.04
N ASP A 401 -23.80 -40.66 3.24
CA ASP A 401 -23.93 -39.90 4.49
C ASP A 401 -24.19 -40.79 5.72
N ALA A 402 -23.82 -40.27 6.89
CA ALA A 402 -24.26 -40.79 8.16
C ALA A 402 -25.75 -40.38 8.41
N GLU A 403 -26.46 -41.15 9.18
CA GLU A 403 -27.83 -40.85 9.58
C GLU A 403 -27.90 -39.63 10.51
N TYR A 404 -26.92 -39.46 11.41
CA TYR A 404 -26.75 -38.32 12.27
C TYR A 404 -25.50 -37.55 11.88
N LEU A 405 -25.68 -36.28 11.53
CA LEU A 405 -24.60 -35.35 11.22
C LEU A 405 -24.29 -34.48 12.45
N GLY A 406 -23.06 -33.95 12.53
CA GLY A 406 -22.65 -33.05 13.59
C GLY A 406 -21.32 -33.43 14.25
N GLN A 407 -21.05 -32.91 15.44
CA GLN A 407 -19.71 -32.95 16.08
C GLN A 407 -19.25 -34.37 16.44
N ASP A 408 -20.18 -35.32 16.66
CA ASP A 408 -19.87 -36.70 17.02
C ASP A 408 -19.75 -37.63 15.81
N SER A 409 -20.16 -37.17 14.63
CA SER A 409 -20.09 -37.97 13.41
C SER A 409 -18.70 -37.92 12.76
N ILE A 410 -18.36 -38.96 12.03
CA ILE A 410 -17.05 -39.15 11.41
C ILE A 410 -17.24 -39.41 9.92
N LEU A 411 -16.58 -38.63 9.08
CA LEU A 411 -16.47 -38.84 7.64
C LEU A 411 -15.24 -39.70 7.35
N LEU A 412 -15.46 -40.92 6.83
CA LEU A 412 -14.38 -41.79 6.36
C LEU A 412 -14.02 -41.44 4.92
N LEU A 413 -12.77 -41.12 4.68
CA LEU A 413 -12.20 -40.96 3.34
C LEU A 413 -11.58 -42.28 2.94
N VAL A 414 -12.18 -42.95 1.95
CA VAL A 414 -11.81 -44.32 1.58
C VAL A 414 -11.30 -44.35 0.14
N GLU A 415 -10.18 -45.04 -0.09
CA GLU A 415 -9.61 -45.17 -1.43
C GLU A 415 -10.43 -46.17 -2.26
N GLY A 416 -11.03 -45.70 -3.35
CA GLY A 416 -11.73 -46.48 -4.35
C GLY A 416 -13.15 -46.94 -3.97
N ASN A 417 -13.96 -47.19 -4.98
CA ASN A 417 -15.37 -47.53 -4.82
C ASN A 417 -15.58 -48.93 -4.20
N SER A 418 -14.69 -49.90 -4.46
CA SER A 418 -14.80 -51.27 -3.93
C SER A 418 -14.64 -51.30 -2.41
N ALA A 419 -13.61 -50.63 -1.89
CA ALA A 419 -13.40 -50.52 -0.46
C ALA A 419 -14.54 -49.71 0.20
N ALA A 420 -14.98 -48.63 -0.42
CA ALA A 420 -16.11 -47.84 0.08
C ALA A 420 -17.42 -48.66 0.15
N ALA A 421 -17.66 -49.59 -0.79
CA ALA A 421 -18.83 -50.47 -0.75
C ALA A 421 -18.79 -51.45 0.44
N SER A 422 -17.64 -52.10 0.67
CA SER A 422 -17.46 -53.02 1.81
C SER A 422 -17.59 -52.28 3.15
N MET A 423 -16.97 -51.08 3.27
CA MET A 423 -17.06 -50.25 4.46
C MET A 423 -18.49 -49.76 4.72
N ALA A 424 -19.25 -49.44 3.66
CA ALA A 424 -20.63 -48.97 3.78
C ALA A 424 -21.56 -50.04 4.40
N VAL A 425 -21.30 -51.30 4.14
CA VAL A 425 -22.05 -52.41 4.76
C VAL A 425 -21.60 -52.65 6.21
N ALA A 426 -20.33 -52.46 6.50
CA ALA A 426 -19.72 -52.76 7.80
C ALA A 426 -19.92 -51.66 8.85
N ARG A 427 -20.09 -50.38 8.43
CA ARG A 427 -20.12 -49.23 9.33
C ARG A 427 -21.35 -49.16 10.22
N ASP A 428 -21.23 -48.46 11.32
CA ASP A 428 -22.40 -47.91 12.02
C ASP A 428 -22.93 -46.70 11.24
N VAL A 429 -24.05 -46.88 10.54
CA VAL A 429 -24.67 -45.85 9.68
C VAL A 429 -25.09 -44.59 10.46
N LYS A 430 -25.29 -44.70 11.76
CA LYS A 430 -25.65 -43.56 12.61
C LYS A 430 -24.50 -42.61 12.81
N LYS A 431 -23.27 -43.09 12.81
CA LYS A 431 -22.07 -42.36 13.20
C LYS A 431 -21.11 -42.05 12.04
N TYR A 432 -20.99 -42.96 11.09
CA TYR A 432 -19.97 -42.87 10.04
C TYR A 432 -20.58 -42.57 8.67
N GLY A 433 -20.15 -41.48 8.05
CA GLY A 433 -20.29 -41.23 6.61
C GLY A 433 -19.09 -41.78 5.85
N ILE A 434 -19.26 -42.11 4.56
CA ILE A 434 -18.17 -42.56 3.70
C ILE A 434 -18.11 -41.72 2.45
N LEU A 435 -16.91 -41.22 2.15
CA LEU A 435 -16.58 -40.57 0.91
C LEU A 435 -15.52 -41.40 0.16
N ALA A 436 -15.91 -41.92 -1.01
CA ALA A 436 -15.00 -42.64 -1.87
C ALA A 436 -14.14 -41.69 -2.71
N LEU A 437 -12.82 -41.77 -2.56
CA LEU A 437 -11.87 -41.01 -3.37
C LEU A 437 -11.48 -41.84 -4.61
N ARG A 438 -11.51 -41.19 -5.80
CA ARG A 438 -11.07 -41.85 -7.06
C ARG A 438 -9.60 -41.53 -7.30
N GLY A 439 -8.70 -42.24 -6.60
CA GLY A 439 -7.25 -42.04 -6.72
C GLY A 439 -6.72 -40.82 -5.99
N LYS A 440 -5.55 -40.35 -6.44
CA LYS A 440 -4.83 -39.25 -5.79
C LYS A 440 -5.50 -37.90 -6.08
N CYS A 441 -5.88 -37.17 -5.06
CA CYS A 441 -6.34 -35.77 -5.22
C CYS A 441 -5.20 -34.87 -5.64
N ILE A 442 -5.53 -33.68 -6.12
CA ILE A 442 -4.53 -32.67 -6.52
C ILE A 442 -3.65 -32.24 -5.34
N ASN A 443 -2.38 -31.99 -5.60
CA ASN A 443 -1.48 -31.46 -4.59
C ASN A 443 -1.71 -29.96 -4.38
N CYS A 444 -2.39 -29.59 -3.32
CA CYS A 444 -2.73 -28.20 -3.02
C CYS A 444 -1.53 -27.31 -2.66
N MET A 445 -0.35 -27.89 -2.34
CA MET A 445 0.85 -27.12 -2.03
C MET A 445 1.64 -26.66 -3.26
N SER A 446 1.36 -27.21 -4.44
CA SER A 446 2.14 -26.95 -5.67
C SER A 446 1.30 -26.54 -6.88
N ASN A 447 -0.01 -26.49 -6.76
CA ASN A 447 -0.91 -26.10 -7.86
C ASN A 447 -1.59 -24.75 -7.58
N SER A 448 -2.12 -24.13 -8.63
CA SER A 448 -2.84 -22.86 -8.51
C SER A 448 -4.19 -23.05 -7.80
N GLU A 449 -4.69 -21.98 -7.18
CA GLU A 449 -6.04 -22.00 -6.58
C GLU A 449 -7.12 -22.39 -7.61
N GLU A 450 -6.97 -21.93 -8.86
CA GLU A 450 -7.88 -22.29 -9.95
C GLU A 450 -7.93 -23.80 -10.16
N ASP A 451 -6.78 -24.46 -10.27
CA ASP A 451 -6.69 -25.89 -10.48
C ASP A 451 -7.22 -26.68 -9.26
N ILE A 452 -6.95 -26.18 -8.05
CA ILE A 452 -7.41 -26.79 -6.80
C ILE A 452 -8.95 -26.78 -6.74
N PHE A 453 -9.56 -25.62 -7.05
CA PHE A 453 -11.02 -25.50 -7.04
C PHE A 453 -11.71 -26.09 -8.27
N ASP A 454 -10.98 -26.40 -9.34
CA ASP A 454 -11.49 -27.21 -10.45
C ASP A 454 -11.48 -28.72 -10.15
N ASN A 455 -10.69 -29.17 -9.17
CA ASN A 455 -10.59 -30.57 -8.80
C ASN A 455 -11.87 -31.11 -8.12
N GLU A 456 -12.48 -32.12 -8.71
CA GLU A 456 -13.74 -32.73 -8.25
C GLU A 456 -13.64 -33.36 -6.85
N GLU A 457 -12.50 -33.97 -6.51
CA GLU A 457 -12.31 -34.60 -5.20
C GLU A 457 -12.23 -33.56 -4.07
N ILE A 458 -11.59 -32.42 -4.33
CA ILE A 458 -11.51 -31.29 -3.40
C ILE A 458 -12.90 -30.67 -3.20
N LYS A 459 -13.62 -30.37 -4.30
CA LYS A 459 -14.99 -29.85 -4.23
C LYS A 459 -15.89 -30.78 -3.41
N LEU A 460 -15.79 -32.07 -3.66
CA LEU A 460 -16.60 -33.08 -3.00
C LEU A 460 -16.27 -33.19 -1.51
N LEU A 461 -14.98 -33.13 -1.15
CA LEU A 461 -14.52 -33.13 0.25
C LEU A 461 -15.08 -31.92 1.01
N LEU A 462 -14.92 -30.71 0.47
CA LEU A 462 -15.41 -29.48 1.10
C LEU A 462 -16.94 -29.47 1.22
N THR A 463 -17.65 -29.93 0.17
CA THR A 463 -19.12 -30.10 0.18
C THR A 463 -19.56 -31.08 1.23
N ALA A 464 -18.89 -32.25 1.33
CA ALA A 464 -19.20 -33.25 2.34
C ALA A 464 -18.99 -32.73 3.76
N LEU A 465 -17.96 -31.90 3.98
CA LEU A 465 -17.70 -31.25 5.27
C LEU A 465 -18.62 -30.06 5.55
N GLY A 466 -19.23 -29.46 4.53
CA GLY A 466 -20.14 -28.31 4.69
C GLY A 466 -19.46 -26.97 4.89
N VAL A 467 -18.19 -26.84 4.51
CA VAL A 467 -17.37 -25.63 4.71
C VAL A 467 -16.58 -25.26 3.45
N THR A 468 -16.18 -24.01 3.38
CA THR A 468 -15.25 -23.49 2.39
C THR A 468 -14.08 -22.79 3.11
N PRO A 469 -12.96 -22.52 2.43
CA PRO A 469 -11.83 -21.82 3.05
C PRO A 469 -12.20 -20.47 3.69
N HIS A 470 -13.19 -19.78 3.12
CA HIS A 470 -13.59 -18.45 3.57
C HIS A 470 -14.68 -18.43 4.66
N ASN A 471 -15.35 -19.57 4.91
CA ASN A 471 -16.44 -19.65 5.87
C ASN A 471 -16.32 -20.80 6.86
N TYR A 472 -15.08 -21.27 7.10
CA TYR A 472 -14.86 -22.31 8.10
C TYR A 472 -15.36 -21.88 9.48
N SER A 473 -16.20 -22.76 10.06
CA SER A 473 -16.62 -22.69 11.46
C SER A 473 -16.95 -24.10 11.93
N ALA A 474 -16.47 -24.46 13.11
CA ALA A 474 -16.75 -25.76 13.72
C ALA A 474 -18.27 -26.06 13.84
N SER A 475 -19.09 -25.04 14.03
CA SER A 475 -20.55 -25.16 14.12
C SER A 475 -21.25 -25.46 12.78
N ARG A 476 -20.57 -25.21 11.66
CA ARG A 476 -21.07 -25.47 10.30
C ARG A 476 -20.69 -26.83 9.76
N LEU A 477 -19.75 -27.51 10.41
CA LEU A 477 -19.30 -28.83 9.98
C LEU A 477 -20.46 -29.84 9.98
N ARG A 478 -20.63 -30.52 8.85
CA ARG A 478 -21.55 -31.67 8.75
C ARG A 478 -21.00 -32.88 9.51
N TYR A 479 -19.67 -33.04 9.52
CA TYR A 479 -18.95 -34.05 10.27
C TYR A 479 -17.93 -33.40 11.21
N GLY A 480 -17.98 -33.73 12.49
CA GLY A 480 -17.05 -33.19 13.48
C GLY A 480 -15.64 -33.77 13.37
N LYS A 481 -15.47 -34.91 12.70
CA LYS A 481 -14.19 -35.58 12.49
C LYS A 481 -14.09 -36.13 11.07
N VAL A 482 -12.87 -36.17 10.55
CA VAL A 482 -12.50 -36.86 9.32
C VAL A 482 -11.54 -38.01 9.68
N ALA A 483 -11.75 -39.20 9.16
CA ALA A 483 -10.81 -40.29 9.31
C ALA A 483 -10.34 -40.78 7.94
N ILE A 484 -9.03 -40.75 7.73
CA ILE A 484 -8.39 -41.30 6.52
C ILE A 484 -8.34 -42.81 6.68
N CYS A 485 -8.85 -43.53 5.68
CA CYS A 485 -8.86 -44.96 5.62
C CYS A 485 -8.37 -45.40 4.24
N VAL A 486 -7.08 -45.66 4.12
CA VAL A 486 -6.37 -46.00 2.88
C VAL A 486 -5.59 -47.29 3.06
N ASP A 487 -5.17 -47.91 1.96
CA ASP A 487 -4.37 -49.15 1.98
C ASP A 487 -3.01 -48.91 2.67
N ALA A 488 -2.46 -49.95 3.28
CA ALA A 488 -1.21 -49.89 4.02
C ALA A 488 0.02 -50.03 3.08
N ASP A 489 0.01 -49.29 1.97
CA ASP A 489 1.07 -49.24 0.98
C ASP A 489 1.57 -47.83 0.70
N SER A 490 2.50 -47.69 -0.23
CA SER A 490 3.09 -46.37 -0.59
C SER A 490 2.08 -45.43 -1.25
N ASP A 491 1.13 -45.96 -2.01
CA ASP A 491 0.10 -45.20 -2.70
C ASP A 491 -0.93 -44.65 -1.71
N GLY A 492 -1.41 -45.50 -0.79
CA GLY A 492 -2.30 -45.07 0.29
C GLY A 492 -1.66 -44.05 1.21
N SER A 493 -0.37 -44.22 1.54
CA SER A 493 0.38 -43.20 2.31
C SER A 493 0.47 -41.87 1.57
N HIS A 494 0.67 -41.89 0.26
CA HIS A 494 0.69 -40.69 -0.57
C HIS A 494 -0.68 -39.99 -0.65
N ILE A 495 -1.77 -40.76 -0.78
CA ILE A 495 -3.15 -40.23 -0.73
C ILE A 495 -3.41 -39.54 0.62
N ALA A 496 -3.01 -40.17 1.72
CA ALA A 496 -3.14 -39.58 3.04
C ALA A 496 -2.40 -38.24 3.16
N LEU A 497 -1.18 -38.18 2.63
CA LEU A 497 -0.38 -36.95 2.64
C LEU A 497 -1.01 -35.85 1.79
N LEU A 498 -1.58 -36.18 0.62
CA LEU A 498 -2.32 -35.24 -0.22
C LEU A 498 -3.56 -34.67 0.48
N ILE A 499 -4.30 -35.50 1.20
CA ILE A 499 -5.46 -35.09 2.00
C ILE A 499 -5.02 -34.16 3.14
N MET A 500 -3.94 -34.49 3.86
CA MET A 500 -3.38 -33.63 4.91
C MET A 500 -2.96 -32.27 4.34
N ALA A 501 -2.26 -32.26 3.20
CA ALA A 501 -1.86 -31.06 2.49
C ALA A 501 -3.07 -30.21 2.06
N ALA A 502 -4.13 -30.85 1.54
CA ALA A 502 -5.35 -30.17 1.14
C ALA A 502 -6.07 -29.52 2.35
N LEU A 503 -6.24 -30.26 3.44
CA LEU A 503 -6.87 -29.75 4.66
C LEU A 503 -6.04 -28.60 5.29
N GLN A 504 -4.70 -28.74 5.31
CA GLN A 504 -3.79 -27.68 5.80
C GLN A 504 -3.87 -26.41 4.95
N TYR A 505 -3.96 -26.55 3.64
CA TYR A 505 -4.03 -25.41 2.71
C TYR A 505 -5.39 -24.71 2.76
N LEU A 506 -6.48 -25.48 2.72
CA LEU A 506 -7.84 -24.96 2.54
C LEU A 506 -8.52 -24.58 3.87
N ILE A 507 -8.37 -25.39 4.91
CA ILE A 507 -9.03 -25.23 6.21
C ILE A 507 -8.10 -25.59 7.38
N PRO A 508 -6.97 -24.87 7.57
CA PRO A 508 -5.95 -25.22 8.57
C PRO A 508 -6.49 -25.29 10.00
N GLN A 509 -7.54 -24.52 10.29
CA GLN A 509 -8.17 -24.53 11.61
C GLN A 509 -8.78 -25.90 11.96
N PHE A 510 -9.29 -26.64 10.97
CA PHE A 510 -9.79 -28.01 11.14
C PHE A 510 -8.73 -28.93 11.73
N LEU A 511 -7.50 -28.81 11.23
CA LEU A 511 -6.36 -29.61 11.71
C LEU A 511 -5.89 -29.16 13.10
N LYS A 512 -5.83 -27.85 13.34
CA LYS A 512 -5.47 -27.29 14.65
C LYS A 512 -6.44 -27.70 15.77
N GLU A 513 -7.71 -27.91 15.43
CA GLU A 513 -8.73 -28.41 16.35
C GLU A 513 -8.64 -29.93 16.57
N GLY A 514 -7.67 -30.62 15.97
CA GLY A 514 -7.45 -32.06 16.16
C GLY A 514 -8.57 -32.93 15.58
N ARG A 515 -9.20 -32.52 14.48
CA ARG A 515 -10.36 -33.18 13.91
C ARG A 515 -10.02 -34.22 12.86
N LEU A 516 -8.73 -34.40 12.51
CA LEU A 516 -8.27 -35.41 11.58
C LEU A 516 -7.79 -36.64 12.32
N TYR A 517 -8.20 -37.80 11.82
CA TYR A 517 -7.87 -39.10 12.35
C TYR A 517 -7.38 -40.03 11.25
N TRP A 518 -6.68 -41.07 11.63
CA TRP A 518 -6.34 -42.21 10.78
C TRP A 518 -7.03 -43.46 11.31
N LEU A 519 -7.89 -44.08 10.49
CA LEU A 519 -8.50 -45.36 10.80
C LEU A 519 -7.64 -46.46 10.17
N ARG A 520 -6.91 -47.21 11.01
CA ARG A 520 -6.03 -48.28 10.54
C ARG A 520 -6.80 -49.51 10.13
N SER A 521 -6.48 -50.06 8.96
CA SER A 521 -6.89 -51.39 8.55
C SER A 521 -5.93 -52.46 9.12
N PRO A 522 -6.41 -53.69 9.43
CA PRO A 522 -5.51 -54.75 9.86
C PRO A 522 -4.57 -55.16 8.73
N LEU A 523 -3.25 -55.28 9.04
CA LEU A 523 -2.24 -55.79 8.11
C LEU A 523 -2.23 -57.32 8.05
N TYR A 524 -2.56 -57.96 9.19
CA TYR A 524 -2.65 -59.41 9.29
C TYR A 524 -3.96 -59.86 9.94
N ILE A 525 -4.51 -60.94 9.40
CA ILE A 525 -5.67 -61.65 9.94
C ILE A 525 -5.23 -63.06 10.27
N VAL A 526 -5.38 -63.48 11.51
CA VAL A 526 -5.06 -64.83 11.97
C VAL A 526 -6.37 -65.58 12.20
N LYS A 527 -6.58 -66.68 11.45
CA LYS A 527 -7.75 -67.52 11.57
C LYS A 527 -7.44 -68.79 12.36
N ASN A 528 -8.12 -68.94 13.49
CA ASN A 528 -8.06 -70.20 14.29
C ASN A 528 -9.47 -70.73 14.47
N GLY A 529 -9.84 -71.68 13.61
CA GLY A 529 -11.19 -72.16 13.51
C GLY A 529 -12.17 -71.07 13.11
N THR A 530 -13.17 -70.81 13.96
CA THR A 530 -14.15 -69.71 13.77
C THR A 530 -13.70 -68.34 14.33
N LYS A 531 -12.58 -68.36 15.08
CA LYS A 531 -12.03 -67.08 15.68
C LYS A 531 -11.06 -66.41 14.74
N GLU A 532 -11.25 -65.12 14.52
CA GLU A 532 -10.31 -64.27 13.81
C GLU A 532 -9.68 -63.28 14.79
N SER A 533 -8.37 -63.04 14.64
CA SER A 533 -7.61 -62.02 15.38
C SER A 533 -6.92 -61.08 14.39
N TYR A 534 -6.90 -59.80 14.70
CA TYR A 534 -6.44 -58.75 13.81
C TYR A 534 -5.18 -58.06 14.35
N TYR A 535 -4.15 -57.95 13.50
CA TYR A 535 -2.90 -57.29 13.84
C TYR A 535 -2.61 -56.18 12.81
N PHE A 536 -2.25 -55.01 13.29
CA PHE A 536 -2.24 -53.78 12.49
C PHE A 536 -0.85 -53.37 12.00
N THR A 537 0.21 -53.93 12.61
CA THR A 537 1.60 -53.66 12.23
C THR A 537 2.42 -54.93 12.23
N ASP A 538 3.60 -54.92 11.53
CA ASP A 538 4.56 -56.02 11.58
C ASP A 538 5.01 -56.27 13.04
N ALA A 539 5.24 -55.21 13.80
CA ALA A 539 5.62 -55.28 15.21
C ALA A 539 4.52 -55.97 16.09
N ASP A 540 3.25 -55.76 15.80
CA ASP A 540 2.17 -56.45 16.50
C ASP A 540 2.18 -57.94 16.18
N MET A 541 2.46 -58.28 14.91
CA MET A 541 2.54 -59.66 14.45
C MET A 541 3.75 -60.36 15.02
N ASP A 542 4.91 -59.71 15.08
CA ASP A 542 6.15 -60.29 15.60
C ASP A 542 6.06 -60.67 17.10
N LYS A 543 5.32 -59.86 17.89
CA LYS A 543 5.09 -60.13 19.33
C LYS A 543 4.36 -61.46 19.58
N VAL A 544 3.59 -61.92 18.62
CA VAL A 544 2.74 -63.09 18.77
C VAL A 544 3.12 -64.24 17.84
N ARG A 545 4.04 -64.06 16.90
CA ARG A 545 4.41 -65.01 15.82
C ARG A 545 4.76 -66.40 16.34
N GLY A 546 5.46 -66.50 17.49
CA GLY A 546 5.81 -67.78 18.13
C GLY A 546 4.67 -68.45 18.91
N LYS A 547 3.50 -67.82 19.09
CA LYS A 547 2.36 -68.30 19.88
C LYS A 547 1.10 -68.54 19.03
N ILE A 548 1.18 -68.26 17.73
CA ILE A 548 0.04 -68.36 16.83
C ILE A 548 -0.24 -69.82 16.49
N THR A 549 -1.48 -70.28 16.76
CA THR A 549 -2.02 -71.56 16.32
C THR A 549 -3.15 -71.28 15.32
N GLY A 550 -2.81 -70.96 14.06
CA GLY A 550 -3.80 -70.66 13.03
C GLY A 550 -3.19 -70.21 11.71
N VAL A 551 -4.04 -70.02 10.70
CA VAL A 551 -3.60 -69.53 9.39
C VAL A 551 -3.46 -68.06 9.42
N VAL A 552 -2.25 -67.57 9.09
CA VAL A 552 -1.94 -66.13 8.96
C VAL A 552 -2.22 -65.70 7.52
N GLN A 553 -3.10 -64.74 7.36
CA GLN A 553 -3.40 -64.11 6.08
C GLN A 553 -2.91 -62.66 6.14
N ARG A 554 -2.03 -62.26 5.20
CA ARG A 554 -1.68 -60.86 5.03
C ARG A 554 -2.78 -60.17 4.22
N ASN A 555 -3.30 -59.07 4.77
CA ASN A 555 -4.28 -58.25 4.08
C ASN A 555 -3.59 -57.37 3.03
N LYS A 556 -4.04 -57.45 1.78
CA LYS A 556 -3.44 -56.70 0.64
C LYS A 556 -4.07 -55.33 0.40
N GLY A 557 -5.12 -54.99 1.14
CA GLY A 557 -5.82 -53.72 1.01
C GLY A 557 -7.24 -53.78 1.55
N LEU A 558 -7.88 -52.62 1.66
CA LEU A 558 -9.24 -52.44 2.19
C LEU A 558 -10.29 -53.24 1.40
N GLY A 559 -10.12 -53.31 0.09
CA GLY A 559 -11.01 -54.06 -0.80
C GLY A 559 -10.98 -55.58 -0.60
N ALA A 560 -9.97 -56.15 0.06
CA ALA A 560 -9.83 -57.56 0.35
C ALA A 560 -10.56 -58.01 1.65
N LEU A 561 -10.97 -57.04 2.49
CA LEU A 561 -11.72 -57.31 3.71
C LEU A 561 -13.18 -57.60 3.41
N SER A 562 -13.70 -58.70 3.96
CA SER A 562 -15.14 -58.91 3.99
C SER A 562 -15.83 -57.88 4.89
N ALA A 563 -17.12 -57.60 4.68
CA ALA A 563 -17.86 -56.67 5.53
C ALA A 563 -17.87 -57.09 7.01
N SER A 564 -17.89 -58.41 7.31
CA SER A 564 -17.78 -58.90 8.68
C SER A 564 -16.41 -58.65 9.31
N GLN A 565 -15.34 -58.83 8.54
CA GLN A 565 -13.97 -58.53 8.99
C GLN A 565 -13.75 -57.07 9.19
N ALA A 566 -14.21 -56.21 8.27
CA ALA A 566 -14.18 -54.77 8.42
C ALA A 566 -14.96 -54.30 9.66
N LYS A 567 -16.17 -54.87 9.88
CA LYS A 567 -16.96 -54.57 11.07
C LYS A 567 -16.21 -54.91 12.35
N ALA A 568 -15.66 -56.13 12.42
CA ALA A 568 -14.99 -56.66 13.61
C ALA A 568 -13.62 -55.98 13.89
N SER A 569 -12.89 -55.54 12.85
CA SER A 569 -11.54 -54.98 13.02
C SER A 569 -11.49 -53.45 13.04
N MET A 570 -12.44 -52.77 12.37
CA MET A 570 -12.36 -51.32 12.13
C MET A 570 -13.50 -50.52 12.76
N PHE A 571 -14.65 -51.17 13.05
CA PHE A 571 -15.83 -50.46 13.60
C PHE A 571 -16.22 -50.94 15.00
N ASP A 572 -15.67 -52.05 15.49
CA ASP A 572 -15.86 -52.46 16.87
C ASP A 572 -14.96 -51.65 17.81
N PRO A 573 -15.51 -50.94 18.80
CA PRO A 573 -14.72 -50.12 19.74
C PRO A 573 -13.60 -50.88 20.47
N ALA A 574 -13.74 -52.19 20.64
CA ALA A 574 -12.75 -53.02 21.33
C ALA A 574 -11.49 -53.30 20.50
N THR A 575 -11.63 -53.27 19.17
CA THR A 575 -10.54 -53.60 18.22
C THR A 575 -10.13 -52.44 17.33
N GLN A 576 -11.00 -51.47 17.17
CA GLN A 576 -10.78 -50.32 16.32
C GLN A 576 -9.50 -49.53 16.70
N ARG A 577 -8.68 -49.22 15.71
CA ARG A 577 -7.55 -48.27 15.86
C ARG A 577 -7.85 -47.00 15.09
N LEU A 578 -8.41 -46.02 15.83
CA LEU A 578 -8.68 -44.66 15.36
C LEU A 578 -7.67 -43.73 16.02
N GLU A 579 -6.64 -43.35 15.29
CA GLU A 579 -5.51 -42.56 15.76
C GLU A 579 -5.70 -41.08 15.36
N GLN A 580 -5.62 -40.18 16.33
CA GLN A 580 -5.67 -38.72 16.04
C GLN A 580 -4.37 -38.30 15.36
N VAL A 581 -4.47 -37.53 14.28
CA VAL A 581 -3.33 -36.91 13.60
C VAL A 581 -2.97 -35.64 14.35
N CYS A 582 -1.82 -35.67 15.06
CA CYS A 582 -1.29 -34.51 15.75
C CYS A 582 -0.40 -33.71 14.80
N ILE A 583 -0.61 -32.39 14.75
CA ILE A 583 0.18 -31.46 13.92
C ILE A 583 1.19 -30.77 14.82
N GLY A 584 2.49 -31.02 14.59
CA GLY A 584 3.60 -30.34 15.23
C GLY A 584 3.74 -28.88 14.76
N THR A 585 4.55 -28.11 15.44
CA THR A 585 4.84 -26.70 15.12
C THR A 585 5.49 -26.52 13.75
N ASP A 586 6.22 -27.51 13.28
CA ASP A 586 6.99 -27.58 12.02
C ASP A 586 6.22 -28.27 10.88
N ALA A 587 4.97 -28.69 11.13
CA ALA A 587 4.18 -29.46 10.15
C ALA A 587 3.96 -28.72 8.82
N VAL A 588 3.78 -27.40 8.84
CA VAL A 588 3.61 -26.59 7.62
C VAL A 588 4.89 -26.57 6.81
N GLU A 589 6.04 -26.38 7.47
CA GLU A 589 7.35 -26.39 6.84
C GLU A 589 7.68 -27.75 6.25
N LEU A 590 7.39 -28.82 6.99
CA LEU A 590 7.55 -30.19 6.52
C LEU A 590 6.67 -30.49 5.29
N LEU A 591 5.40 -30.11 5.32
CA LEU A 591 4.51 -30.25 4.16
C LEU A 591 5.01 -29.46 2.96
N MET A 592 5.50 -28.23 3.15
CA MET A 592 6.09 -27.44 2.06
C MET A 592 7.37 -28.07 1.52
N SER A 593 8.20 -28.66 2.36
CA SER A 593 9.40 -29.36 1.93
C SER A 593 9.08 -30.62 1.11
N LEU A 594 8.08 -31.40 1.54
CA LEU A 594 7.71 -32.66 0.89
C LEU A 594 6.78 -32.47 -0.32
N MET A 595 5.83 -31.54 -0.23
CA MET A 595 4.73 -31.40 -1.20
C MET A 595 4.80 -30.09 -2.00
N GLY A 596 5.65 -29.13 -1.60
CA GLY A 596 5.80 -27.85 -2.29
C GLY A 596 6.45 -27.97 -3.69
N PRO A 597 6.47 -26.88 -4.48
CA PRO A 597 6.98 -26.90 -5.86
C PRO A 597 8.49 -27.09 -5.96
N ASN A 598 9.24 -26.82 -4.88
CA ASN A 598 10.71 -26.89 -4.89
C ASN A 598 11.21 -28.33 -4.68
N ALA A 599 11.67 -28.95 -5.77
CA ALA A 599 12.20 -30.32 -5.74
C ALA A 599 13.54 -30.45 -4.96
N SER A 600 14.31 -29.37 -4.78
CA SER A 600 15.57 -29.45 -4.03
C SER A 600 15.32 -29.71 -2.55
N LEU A 601 14.29 -29.08 -1.95
CA LEU A 601 13.93 -29.30 -0.55
C LEU A 601 13.57 -30.78 -0.28
N ARG A 602 12.83 -31.42 -1.21
CA ARG A 602 12.52 -32.85 -1.10
C ARG A 602 13.77 -33.72 -1.15
N ARG A 603 14.69 -33.39 -2.06
CA ARG A 603 15.96 -34.12 -2.20
C ARG A 603 16.79 -34.02 -0.93
N ASP A 604 16.92 -32.81 -0.40
CA ASP A 604 17.69 -32.54 0.82
C ASP A 604 17.06 -33.25 2.02
N PHE A 605 15.72 -33.26 2.13
CA PHE A 605 15.01 -34.01 3.17
C PHE A 605 15.28 -35.50 3.05
N ILE A 606 15.20 -36.08 1.85
CA ILE A 606 15.48 -37.48 1.60
C ILE A 606 16.94 -37.80 2.00
N PHE A 607 17.90 -37.02 1.54
CA PHE A 607 19.32 -37.22 1.86
C PHE A 607 19.62 -37.19 3.36
N ASN A 608 18.95 -36.30 4.09
CA ASN A 608 19.17 -36.13 5.53
C ASN A 608 18.47 -37.19 6.39
N ASN A 609 17.46 -37.87 5.84
CA ASN A 609 16.61 -38.78 6.62
C ASN A 609 16.65 -40.26 6.12
N ILE A 610 17.33 -40.55 5.02
CA ILE A 610 17.51 -41.92 4.56
C ILE A 610 18.72 -42.55 5.28
N ASP A 611 18.47 -43.67 5.95
CA ASP A 611 19.52 -44.59 6.38
C ASP A 611 19.88 -45.55 5.22
N PHE A 612 20.95 -45.17 4.51
CA PHE A 612 21.46 -45.97 3.38
C PHE A 612 21.93 -47.39 3.78
N HIS A 613 22.10 -47.69 5.07
CA HIS A 613 22.47 -49.02 5.56
C HIS A 613 21.26 -49.97 5.66
N THR A 614 20.04 -49.45 5.62
CA THR A 614 18.80 -50.24 5.69
C THR A 614 18.21 -50.60 4.32
N ILE A 615 18.72 -49.99 3.22
CA ILE A 615 18.32 -50.35 1.86
C ILE A 615 19.02 -51.66 1.49
N ARG A 616 18.36 -52.79 1.77
CA ARG A 616 18.75 -54.06 1.21
C ARG A 616 18.16 -54.20 -0.19
N GLU A 617 19.02 -54.62 -1.16
CA GLU A 617 18.65 -54.99 -2.54
C GLU A 617 17.45 -55.95 -2.62
#